data_729f258026379e2bc5cc1ae99b2f7f6f
#
_entry.id   729f258026379e2bc5cc1ae99b2f7f6f
#
_cell.length_a   1.000
_cell.length_b   1.000
_cell.length_c   1.000
_cell.angle_alpha   90.00
_cell.angle_beta   90.00
_cell.angle_gamma   90.00
#
_symmetry.space_group_name_H-M   'P 1'
#
loop_
_entity.id
_entity.type
_entity.pdbx_description
1 polymer ?
#
loop_
_entity_poly.entity_id
_entity_poly.type
_entity_poly.pdbx_seq_one_letter_code
_entity_poly.pdbx_strand_id
1 'polypeptide(L)'
;MNEQLKERIKKISVRGRFAIALRILEIELPKYPVFQQSPTSKNLISKLKGFTSSSTLDDWMEETDRLMPDIIMEDEGSYDAEYFADFLKEEDFNEFHKQYKALPNSFLSVVCHTFWIGQTEIYTSIQTYSENTYKYLLEVIKLTTVDNLPEIIARYEFSSFEENRGWGNRFNYDEV
;
A
#
# COMPACT_ATOMS: atom_id res chain seq x y z
N MET A 1 -4.61 10.89 16.90
CA MET A 1 -3.32 10.22 17.22
C MET A 1 -2.46 11.16 18.06
N ASN A 2 -1.85 10.67 19.15
CA ASN A 2 -1.00 11.48 20.03
C ASN A 2 0.45 11.60 19.50
N GLU A 3 1.22 12.58 20.03
CA GLU A 3 2.60 12.85 19.57
C GLU A 3 3.54 11.65 19.83
N GLN A 4 3.37 10.92 20.92
CA GLN A 4 4.18 9.75 21.21
C GLN A 4 4.07 8.67 20.11
N LEU A 5 2.86 8.44 19.60
CA LEU A 5 2.64 7.47 18.53
C LEU A 5 3.23 7.94 17.20
N LYS A 6 3.16 9.24 16.92
CA LYS A 6 3.81 9.85 15.75
C LYS A 6 5.33 9.66 15.78
N GLU A 7 5.97 9.88 16.92
CA GLU A 7 7.42 9.66 17.06
C GLU A 7 7.82 8.19 16.93
N ARG A 8 6.96 7.26 17.37
CA ARG A 8 7.19 5.82 17.13
C ARG A 8 7.17 5.51 15.62
N ILE A 9 6.16 6.01 14.89
CA ILE A 9 6.07 5.80 13.44
C ILE A 9 7.30 6.35 12.69
N LYS A 10 7.86 7.49 13.10
CA LYS A 10 9.06 8.05 12.47
C LYS A 10 10.28 7.12 12.56
N LYS A 11 10.34 6.28 13.59
CA LYS A 11 11.44 5.32 13.78
C LYS A 11 11.24 4.02 13.00
N ILE A 12 10.06 3.78 12.47
CA ILE A 12 9.74 2.61 11.66
C ILE A 12 10.18 2.84 10.22
N SER A 13 10.80 1.85 9.61
CA SER A 13 11.27 1.87 8.23
C SER A 13 10.15 2.04 7.21
N VAL A 14 10.50 2.32 5.94
CA VAL A 14 9.52 2.37 4.84
C VAL A 14 8.76 1.05 4.72
N ARG A 15 9.44 -0.11 4.80
CA ARG A 15 8.79 -1.44 4.77
C ARG A 15 7.82 -1.64 5.94
N GLY A 16 8.21 -1.23 7.13
CA GLY A 16 7.35 -1.30 8.30
C GLY A 16 6.12 -0.40 8.19
N ARG A 17 6.28 0.83 7.70
CA ARG A 17 5.15 1.76 7.45
C ARG A 17 4.21 1.23 6.39
N PHE A 18 4.74 0.67 5.31
CA PHE A 18 3.94 0.02 4.28
C PHE A 18 3.13 -1.16 4.86
N ALA A 19 3.76 -1.99 5.68
CA ALA A 19 3.08 -3.12 6.33
C ALA A 19 1.98 -2.65 7.29
N ILE A 20 2.18 -1.54 8.02
CA ILE A 20 1.12 -0.93 8.83
C ILE A 20 -0.05 -0.50 7.96
N ALA A 21 0.21 0.22 6.86
CA ALA A 21 -0.84 0.66 5.93
C ALA A 21 -1.60 -0.52 5.32
N LEU A 22 -0.89 -1.55 4.88
CA LEU A 22 -1.48 -2.78 4.35
C LEU A 22 -2.33 -3.50 5.40
N ARG A 23 -1.87 -3.56 6.66
CA ARG A 23 -2.65 -4.15 7.74
C ARG A 23 -3.95 -3.40 8.02
N ILE A 24 -3.89 -2.08 7.98
CA ILE A 24 -5.08 -1.23 8.09
C ILE A 24 -6.03 -1.49 6.91
N LEU A 25 -5.52 -1.57 5.69
CA LEU A 25 -6.29 -1.91 4.50
C LEU A 25 -7.00 -3.27 4.65
N GLU A 26 -6.29 -4.30 5.13
CA GLU A 26 -6.89 -5.62 5.39
C GLU A 26 -8.01 -5.58 6.45
N ILE A 27 -7.87 -4.75 7.48
CA ILE A 27 -8.92 -4.52 8.50
C ILE A 27 -10.15 -3.81 7.93
N GLU A 28 -9.96 -2.93 6.95
CA GLU A 28 -11.06 -2.22 6.28
C GLU A 28 -11.81 -3.09 5.26
N LEU A 29 -11.14 -4.07 4.62
CA LEU A 29 -11.71 -4.93 3.57
C LEU A 29 -13.07 -5.57 3.91
N PRO A 30 -13.32 -6.10 5.13
CA PRO A 30 -14.61 -6.69 5.49
C PRO A 30 -15.81 -5.75 5.38
N LYS A 31 -15.59 -4.44 5.34
CA LYS A 31 -16.66 -3.45 5.08
C LYS A 31 -17.15 -3.48 3.63
N TYR A 32 -16.38 -4.13 2.73
CA TYR A 32 -16.62 -4.22 1.29
C TYR A 32 -16.60 -5.68 0.83
N PRO A 33 -17.59 -6.50 1.26
CA PRO A 33 -17.52 -7.96 1.12
C PRO A 33 -17.49 -8.44 -0.34
N VAL A 34 -18.11 -7.72 -1.26
CA VAL A 34 -18.06 -8.05 -2.70
C VAL A 34 -16.64 -7.92 -3.23
N PHE A 35 -15.99 -6.80 -2.93
CA PHE A 35 -14.59 -6.57 -3.31
C PHE A 35 -13.66 -7.56 -2.59
N GLN A 36 -13.78 -7.73 -1.28
CA GLN A 36 -12.95 -8.62 -0.48
C GLN A 36 -12.93 -10.05 -1.02
N GLN A 37 -14.06 -10.56 -1.50
CA GLN A 37 -14.17 -11.94 -2.02
C GLN A 37 -13.74 -12.07 -3.48
N SER A 38 -13.55 -10.96 -4.20
CA SER A 38 -13.20 -10.97 -5.62
C SER A 38 -11.78 -11.52 -5.85
N PRO A 39 -11.52 -12.14 -7.00
CA PRO A 39 -10.16 -12.48 -7.44
C PRO A 39 -9.26 -11.25 -7.52
N THR A 40 -9.81 -10.11 -7.95
CA THR A 40 -9.16 -8.81 -8.05
C THR A 40 -8.56 -8.37 -6.71
N SER A 41 -9.36 -8.36 -5.64
CA SER A 41 -8.88 -8.01 -4.30
C SER A 41 -7.80 -8.95 -3.80
N LYS A 42 -7.96 -10.26 -4.02
CA LYS A 42 -6.96 -11.27 -3.62
C LYS A 42 -5.63 -11.07 -4.35
N ASN A 43 -5.69 -10.80 -5.66
CA ASN A 43 -4.50 -10.50 -6.46
C ASN A 43 -3.81 -9.22 -5.94
N LEU A 44 -4.57 -8.14 -5.75
CA LEU A 44 -4.08 -6.87 -5.22
C LEU A 44 -3.35 -7.06 -3.88
N ILE A 45 -4.00 -7.67 -2.90
CA ILE A 45 -3.41 -7.88 -1.56
C ILE A 45 -2.16 -8.77 -1.64
N SER A 46 -2.18 -9.83 -2.46
CA SER A 46 -1.02 -10.70 -2.65
C SER A 46 0.19 -9.94 -3.20
N LYS A 47 -0.02 -9.08 -4.22
CA LYS A 47 1.05 -8.25 -4.79
C LYS A 47 1.55 -7.20 -3.80
N LEU A 48 0.67 -6.56 -3.04
CA LEU A 48 1.06 -5.60 -1.99
C LEU A 48 1.92 -6.28 -0.91
N LYS A 49 1.58 -7.48 -0.47
CA LYS A 49 2.39 -8.24 0.51
C LYS A 49 3.83 -8.48 0.03
N GLY A 50 4.03 -8.67 -1.27
CA GLY A 50 5.34 -8.85 -1.88
C GLY A 50 6.34 -7.72 -1.58
N PHE A 51 5.87 -6.48 -1.34
CA PHE A 51 6.74 -5.34 -1.05
C PHE A 51 7.68 -5.57 0.13
N THR A 52 7.19 -6.17 1.21
CA THR A 52 7.99 -6.31 2.44
C THR A 52 9.15 -7.28 2.29
N SER A 53 9.05 -8.26 1.38
CA SER A 53 10.06 -9.28 1.13
C SER A 53 10.83 -9.08 -0.18
N SER A 54 10.40 -8.18 -1.07
CA SER A 54 11.04 -7.95 -2.37
C SER A 54 12.52 -7.57 -2.23
N SER A 55 13.37 -8.16 -3.07
CA SER A 55 14.77 -7.77 -3.24
C SER A 55 14.96 -6.65 -4.25
N THR A 56 14.00 -6.48 -5.16
CA THR A 56 13.99 -5.53 -6.26
C THR A 56 12.69 -4.73 -6.20
N LEU A 57 12.76 -3.52 -5.59
CA LEU A 57 11.58 -2.70 -5.36
C LEU A 57 11.07 -2.03 -6.65
N ASP A 58 11.95 -1.76 -7.60
CA ASP A 58 11.65 -1.31 -8.93
C ASP A 58 10.81 -2.33 -9.70
N ASP A 59 11.19 -3.61 -9.71
CA ASP A 59 10.38 -4.68 -10.32
C ASP A 59 8.99 -4.78 -9.64
N TRP A 60 8.96 -4.70 -8.31
CA TRP A 60 7.68 -4.70 -7.58
C TRP A 60 6.80 -3.51 -7.99
N MET A 61 7.38 -2.33 -8.16
CA MET A 61 6.64 -1.15 -8.59
C MET A 61 6.10 -1.33 -10.01
N GLU A 62 6.93 -1.79 -10.96
CA GLU A 62 6.51 -2.04 -12.34
C GLU A 62 5.35 -3.04 -12.44
N GLU A 63 5.33 -4.06 -11.55
CA GLU A 63 4.25 -5.04 -11.49
C GLU A 63 2.96 -4.53 -10.84
N THR A 64 3.05 -3.45 -10.07
CA THR A 64 1.95 -3.05 -9.19
C THR A 64 1.37 -1.67 -9.46
N ASP A 65 2.13 -0.73 -10.04
CA ASP A 65 1.65 0.63 -10.31
C ASP A 65 0.36 0.64 -11.15
N ARG A 66 0.28 -0.24 -12.13
CA ARG A 66 -0.89 -0.39 -13.02
C ARG A 66 -2.15 -0.96 -12.34
N LEU A 67 -2.05 -1.35 -11.08
CA LEU A 67 -3.20 -1.79 -10.27
C LEU A 67 -3.74 -0.67 -9.39
N MET A 68 -3.11 0.50 -9.40
CA MET A 68 -3.53 1.63 -8.57
C MET A 68 -4.91 2.16 -9.02
N PRO A 69 -5.79 2.51 -8.06
CA PRO A 69 -7.11 3.04 -8.41
C PRO A 69 -7.08 4.28 -9.27
N ASP A 70 -6.15 5.21 -9.06
CA ASP A 70 -6.01 6.42 -9.86
C ASP A 70 -5.60 6.12 -11.31
N ILE A 71 -4.75 5.11 -11.54
CA ILE A 71 -4.38 4.65 -12.88
C ILE A 71 -5.55 3.93 -13.58
N ILE A 72 -6.18 2.97 -12.89
CA ILE A 72 -7.30 2.18 -13.45
C ILE A 72 -8.53 3.06 -13.75
N MET A 73 -8.73 4.12 -12.98
CA MET A 73 -9.88 5.03 -13.13
C MET A 73 -9.61 6.24 -14.04
N GLU A 74 -8.36 6.37 -14.53
CA GLU A 74 -8.00 7.41 -15.48
C GLU A 74 -8.75 7.22 -16.82
N ASP A 75 -8.92 8.28 -17.60
CA ASP A 75 -9.59 8.27 -18.91
C ASP A 75 -10.95 7.50 -18.94
N GLU A 76 -11.76 7.69 -17.89
CA GLU A 76 -13.06 7.00 -17.73
C GLU A 76 -12.94 5.47 -17.68
N GLY A 77 -11.74 4.94 -17.39
CA GLY A 77 -11.46 3.50 -17.32
C GLY A 77 -11.32 2.85 -18.71
N SER A 78 -10.77 3.56 -19.68
CA SER A 78 -10.43 3.00 -20.99
C SER A 78 -9.14 2.18 -20.92
N TYR A 79 -9.18 0.95 -21.43
CA TYR A 79 -7.99 0.10 -21.51
C TYR A 79 -7.07 0.58 -22.63
N ASP A 80 -5.87 0.97 -22.30
CA ASP A 80 -4.80 1.26 -23.24
C ASP A 80 -3.86 0.04 -23.36
N ALA A 81 -3.93 -0.66 -24.50
CA ALA A 81 -3.13 -1.85 -24.73
C ALA A 81 -1.62 -1.55 -24.79
N GLU A 82 -1.21 -0.36 -25.24
CA GLU A 82 0.21 0.02 -25.28
C GLU A 82 0.79 0.16 -23.85
N TYR A 83 -0.03 0.63 -22.92
CA TYR A 83 0.39 0.83 -21.53
C TYR A 83 0.22 -0.42 -20.66
N PHE A 84 -0.84 -1.21 -20.85
CA PHE A 84 -1.22 -2.28 -19.93
C PHE A 84 -0.83 -3.69 -20.38
N ALA A 85 -0.75 -4.01 -21.70
CA ALA A 85 -0.78 -5.40 -22.20
C ALA A 85 0.29 -6.33 -21.63
N ASP A 86 1.48 -5.81 -21.29
CA ASP A 86 2.56 -6.62 -20.73
C ASP A 86 2.35 -6.97 -19.23
N PHE A 87 1.44 -6.27 -18.53
CA PHE A 87 1.28 -6.36 -17.07
C PHE A 87 -0.13 -6.73 -16.63
N LEU A 88 -1.15 -6.28 -17.37
CA LEU A 88 -2.54 -6.45 -17.01
C LEU A 88 -3.37 -6.69 -18.29
N LYS A 89 -4.03 -7.83 -18.38
CA LYS A 89 -4.93 -8.13 -19.49
C LYS A 89 -6.16 -7.25 -19.45
N GLU A 90 -6.75 -6.97 -20.60
CA GLU A 90 -7.98 -6.16 -20.72
C GLU A 90 -9.12 -6.68 -19.84
N GLU A 91 -9.29 -7.99 -19.74
CA GLU A 91 -10.32 -8.62 -18.90
C GLU A 91 -10.12 -8.30 -17.42
N ASP A 92 -8.87 -8.38 -16.94
CA ASP A 92 -8.50 -8.08 -15.56
C ASP A 92 -8.63 -6.58 -15.28
N PHE A 93 -8.20 -5.72 -16.22
CA PHE A 93 -8.37 -4.27 -16.13
C PHE A 93 -9.85 -3.90 -15.98
N ASN A 94 -10.72 -4.44 -16.84
CA ASN A 94 -12.15 -4.17 -16.80
C ASN A 94 -12.78 -4.63 -15.46
N GLU A 95 -12.31 -5.75 -14.90
CA GLU A 95 -12.79 -6.19 -13.60
C GLU A 95 -12.27 -5.28 -12.47
N PHE A 96 -11.00 -4.83 -12.50
CA PHE A 96 -10.49 -3.82 -11.57
C PHE A 96 -11.28 -2.52 -11.64
N HIS A 97 -11.49 -1.98 -12.85
CA HIS A 97 -12.26 -0.77 -13.06
C HIS A 97 -13.69 -0.88 -12.49
N LYS A 98 -14.40 -1.97 -12.82
CA LYS A 98 -15.74 -2.25 -12.29
C LYS A 98 -15.77 -2.30 -10.77
N GLN A 99 -14.80 -2.99 -10.16
CA GLN A 99 -14.71 -3.14 -8.71
C GLN A 99 -14.39 -1.79 -8.04
N TYR A 100 -13.42 -1.04 -8.54
CA TYR A 100 -13.05 0.25 -7.99
C TYR A 100 -14.19 1.27 -8.12
N LYS A 101 -14.89 1.29 -9.24
CA LYS A 101 -16.05 2.17 -9.43
C LYS A 101 -17.17 1.92 -8.41
N ALA A 102 -17.26 0.74 -7.84
CA ALA A 102 -18.24 0.39 -6.82
C ALA A 102 -17.80 0.73 -5.38
N LEU A 103 -16.54 1.15 -5.20
CA LEU A 103 -15.99 1.46 -3.88
C LEU A 103 -16.03 2.97 -3.58
N PRO A 104 -16.16 3.38 -2.32
CA PRO A 104 -16.12 4.80 -1.96
C PRO A 104 -14.71 5.38 -2.14
N ASN A 105 -14.63 6.65 -2.54
CA ASN A 105 -13.37 7.35 -2.73
C ASN A 105 -12.45 7.31 -1.51
N SER A 106 -12.99 7.32 -0.30
CA SER A 106 -12.20 7.21 0.93
C SER A 106 -11.43 5.89 1.01
N PHE A 107 -12.05 4.77 0.60
CA PHE A 107 -11.36 3.48 0.57
C PHE A 107 -10.34 3.41 -0.58
N LEU A 108 -10.69 3.91 -1.77
CA LEU A 108 -9.75 4.02 -2.88
C LEU A 108 -8.52 4.86 -2.51
N SER A 109 -8.72 5.95 -1.76
CA SER A 109 -7.61 6.76 -1.23
C SER A 109 -6.73 5.97 -0.25
N VAL A 110 -7.29 5.10 0.59
CA VAL A 110 -6.48 4.20 1.45
C VAL A 110 -5.63 3.27 0.60
N VAL A 111 -6.18 2.69 -0.46
CA VAL A 111 -5.43 1.85 -1.42
C VAL A 111 -4.30 2.65 -2.06
N CYS A 112 -4.59 3.82 -2.66
CA CYS A 112 -3.59 4.67 -3.30
C CYS A 112 -2.46 5.08 -2.34
N HIS A 113 -2.80 5.55 -1.14
CA HIS A 113 -1.77 5.94 -0.16
C HIS A 113 -0.90 4.75 0.27
N THR A 114 -1.46 3.54 0.33
CA THR A 114 -0.68 2.33 0.60
C THR A 114 0.35 2.09 -0.51
N PHE A 115 -0.04 2.20 -1.78
CA PHE A 115 0.91 2.13 -2.90
C PHE A 115 1.99 3.22 -2.82
N TRP A 116 1.59 4.48 -2.59
CA TRP A 116 2.54 5.59 -2.54
C TRP A 116 3.58 5.46 -1.43
N ILE A 117 3.25 4.83 -0.28
CA ILE A 117 4.27 4.52 0.73
C ILE A 117 5.37 3.61 0.13
N GLY A 118 4.99 2.63 -0.69
CA GLY A 118 5.96 1.71 -1.31
C GLY A 118 6.76 2.33 -2.45
N GLN A 119 6.18 3.26 -3.21
CA GLN A 119 6.74 3.74 -4.48
C GLN A 119 7.55 5.03 -4.35
N THR A 120 7.14 5.94 -3.46
CA THR A 120 7.59 7.35 -3.49
C THR A 120 9.10 7.55 -3.31
N GLU A 121 9.81 6.59 -2.68
CA GLU A 121 11.25 6.71 -2.43
C GLU A 121 12.12 5.80 -3.31
N ILE A 122 11.55 5.04 -4.25
CA ILE A 122 12.29 4.02 -5.03
C ILE A 122 13.43 4.65 -5.83
N TYR A 123 13.19 5.78 -6.47
CA TYR A 123 14.18 6.47 -7.31
C TYR A 123 14.86 7.65 -6.61
N THR A 124 14.71 7.77 -5.30
CA THR A 124 15.28 8.87 -4.52
C THR A 124 16.13 8.36 -3.35
N SER A 125 16.97 9.23 -2.83
CA SER A 125 17.64 8.95 -1.55
C SER A 125 16.72 9.34 -0.41
N ILE A 126 16.40 8.38 0.44
CA ILE A 126 15.59 8.63 1.64
C ILE A 126 16.29 9.66 2.52
N GLN A 127 15.58 10.75 2.80
CA GLN A 127 16.06 11.85 3.63
C GLN A 127 15.38 11.80 5.02
N THR A 128 16.12 12.16 6.05
CA THR A 128 15.62 12.26 7.43
C THR A 128 14.88 10.98 7.88
N TYR A 129 13.56 11.07 8.09
CA TYR A 129 12.68 9.95 8.45
C TYR A 129 11.70 9.58 7.31
N SER A 130 12.02 9.92 6.04
CA SER A 130 11.10 9.80 4.89
C SER A 130 9.75 10.47 5.15
N GLU A 131 9.72 11.79 5.03
CA GLU A 131 8.54 12.60 5.34
C GLU A 131 7.34 12.21 4.47
N ASN A 132 7.57 11.85 3.20
CA ASN A 132 6.49 11.47 2.27
C ASN A 132 5.80 10.19 2.73
N THR A 133 6.55 9.10 2.98
CA THR A 133 5.94 7.84 3.44
C THR A 133 5.26 7.98 4.79
N TYR A 134 5.79 8.84 5.66
CA TYR A 134 5.17 9.19 6.92
C TYR A 134 3.82 9.91 6.71
N LYS A 135 3.76 10.92 5.83
CA LYS A 135 2.52 11.62 5.51
C LYS A 135 1.45 10.69 4.93
N TYR A 136 1.83 9.83 3.98
CA TYR A 136 0.89 8.87 3.40
C TYR A 136 0.33 7.91 4.44
N LEU A 137 1.16 7.40 5.35
CA LEU A 137 0.67 6.56 6.44
C LEU A 137 -0.30 7.32 7.36
N LEU A 138 -0.03 8.61 7.65
CA LEU A 138 -0.95 9.42 8.44
C LEU A 138 -2.30 9.60 7.74
N GLU A 139 -2.32 9.77 6.42
CA GLU A 139 -3.59 9.85 5.66
C GLU A 139 -4.34 8.51 5.68
N VAL A 140 -3.67 7.36 5.54
CA VAL A 140 -4.30 6.05 5.73
C VAL A 140 -4.97 5.95 7.10
N ILE A 141 -4.24 6.31 8.17
CA ILE A 141 -4.76 6.27 9.54
C ILE A 141 -5.95 7.22 9.74
N LYS A 142 -5.92 8.40 9.13
CA LYS A 142 -6.98 9.41 9.24
C LYS A 142 -8.27 9.01 8.49
N LEU A 143 -8.12 8.32 7.35
CA LEU A 143 -9.24 7.87 6.51
C LEU A 143 -9.95 6.63 7.06
N THR A 144 -9.36 5.99 8.07
CA THR A 144 -9.84 4.73 8.62
C THR A 144 -10.21 4.86 10.10
N THR A 145 -11.05 3.94 10.59
CA THR A 145 -11.37 3.82 12.02
C THR A 145 -10.83 2.50 12.54
N VAL A 146 -9.60 2.55 13.06
CA VAL A 146 -8.92 1.35 13.60
C VAL A 146 -8.75 1.51 15.10
N ASP A 147 -9.45 0.69 15.89
CA ASP A 147 -9.47 0.79 17.35
C ASP A 147 -8.15 0.39 18.01
N ASN A 148 -7.40 -0.53 17.40
CA ASN A 148 -6.17 -1.09 17.94
C ASN A 148 -4.90 -0.59 17.22
N LEU A 149 -4.90 0.66 16.77
CA LEU A 149 -3.75 1.27 16.06
C LEU A 149 -2.42 1.18 16.82
N PRO A 150 -2.35 1.40 18.16
CA PRO A 150 -1.10 1.27 18.91
C PRO A 150 -0.49 -0.15 18.84
N GLU A 151 -1.32 -1.18 18.84
CA GLU A 151 -0.92 -2.59 18.74
C GLU A 151 -0.42 -2.92 17.33
N ILE A 152 -1.11 -2.40 16.29
CA ILE A 152 -0.67 -2.56 14.90
C ILE A 152 0.71 -1.92 14.71
N ILE A 153 0.92 -0.70 15.20
CA ILE A 153 2.21 -0.02 15.11
C ILE A 153 3.29 -0.81 15.87
N ALA A 154 3.00 -1.26 17.10
CA ALA A 154 3.95 -2.03 17.93
C ALA A 154 4.44 -3.30 17.23
N ARG A 155 3.57 -3.95 16.46
CA ARG A 155 3.90 -5.15 15.68
C ARG A 155 5.03 -4.94 14.68
N TYR A 156 5.18 -3.74 14.13
CA TYR A 156 6.16 -3.43 13.09
C TYR A 156 7.34 -2.56 13.57
N GLU A 157 7.47 -2.30 14.87
CA GLU A 157 8.59 -1.53 15.43
C GLU A 157 9.94 -2.23 15.31
N PHE A 158 9.96 -3.54 15.08
CA PHE A 158 11.19 -4.27 14.78
C PHE A 158 11.85 -3.83 13.47
N SER A 159 11.07 -3.32 12.52
CA SER A 159 11.53 -2.83 11.23
C SER A 159 12.03 -1.39 11.38
N SER A 160 13.28 -1.22 11.76
CA SER A 160 13.87 0.08 12.11
C SER A 160 14.22 0.93 10.90
N PHE A 161 13.98 2.23 10.99
CA PHE A 161 14.42 3.21 10.00
C PHE A 161 15.95 3.34 9.92
N GLU A 162 16.70 2.90 10.94
CA GLU A 162 18.15 2.89 10.93
C GLU A 162 18.74 1.80 10.04
N GLU A 163 17.93 0.81 9.66
CA GLU A 163 18.33 -0.32 8.83
C GLU A 163 18.18 -0.01 7.35
N ASN A 164 19.10 -0.54 6.54
CA ASN A 164 19.06 -0.52 5.08
C ASN A 164 18.72 0.88 4.51
N ARG A 165 19.36 1.93 5.04
CA ARG A 165 19.20 3.34 4.59
C ARG A 165 17.73 3.84 4.67
N GLY A 166 16.99 3.43 5.68
CA GLY A 166 15.59 3.82 5.89
C GLY A 166 14.57 2.83 5.31
N TRP A 167 14.99 1.93 4.44
CA TRP A 167 14.09 0.92 3.88
C TRP A 167 13.67 -0.14 4.89
N GLY A 168 14.51 -0.44 5.88
CA GLY A 168 14.38 -1.59 6.77
C GLY A 168 14.84 -2.90 6.13
N ASN A 169 15.06 -3.91 6.96
CA ASN A 169 15.33 -5.25 6.48
C ASN A 169 14.07 -5.89 5.88
N ARG A 170 14.27 -6.83 4.94
CA ARG A 170 13.18 -7.61 4.35
C ARG A 170 12.59 -8.56 5.39
N PHE A 171 11.28 -8.73 5.32
CA PHE A 171 10.57 -9.70 6.14
C PHE A 171 9.35 -10.25 5.39
N ASN A 172 8.88 -11.41 5.80
CA ASN A 172 7.65 -11.98 5.29
C ASN A 172 6.46 -11.36 6.04
N TYR A 173 5.57 -10.68 5.33
CA TYR A 173 4.40 -10.02 5.89
C TYR A 173 3.49 -10.97 6.68
N ASP A 174 3.30 -12.19 6.19
CA ASP A 174 2.39 -13.17 6.79
C ASP A 174 2.97 -13.86 8.04
N GLU A 175 4.26 -13.67 8.34
CA GLU A 175 4.93 -14.23 9.53
C GLU A 175 4.98 -13.26 10.73
N VAL A 176 4.49 -12.03 10.56
CA VAL A 176 4.53 -10.98 11.59
C VAL A 176 3.19 -10.84 12.33
#